data_1f312899f0db61a3ba67fa7edf116cbc
#
_entry.id   1f312899f0db61a3ba67fa7edf116cbc
#
_cell.length_a   1.000
_cell.length_b   1.000
_cell.length_c   1.000
_cell.angle_alpha   90.00
_cell.angle_beta   90.00
_cell.angle_gamma   90.00
#
_symmetry.space_group_name_H-M   'P 1'
#
loop_
_entity.id
_entity.type
_entity.pdbx_description
1 polymer ?
#
loop_
_entity_poly.entity_id
_entity_poly.type
_entity_poly.pdbx_seq_one_letter_code
_entity_poly.pdbx_strand_id
1 'polypeptide(L)'
;MINPNKIKKIAILHPTFGYNGGAENVILATAQSLHNINIETDIYTYKLRENIPNYIKQFQTDIVLNPLIFDKTSKYLANNLINYDAILIHNFPATIFYGLAHNEAKKNNKKLPKSFWYCHEPSVRLYGNDDKSYKKLQKTWDIIARWTMRLDKLGAEKIDYIIANSERTKNAIKRVYNREAKVIYPCITQNDIIPIAKSEHFIYVGRLEKPKNLENGIIAFKRLLENIEDKNLKFIIAGKGRHEKKLKNLAKKIGIEKNIIFKGYISDEEKKDLLNKSYALVMPAVSEPFGLTVIEALYSSCISIISNLSGVYEVAKDYSISCDMNDIDLLTSSMIKVYKNKNIKIELIESSKKILNDFTPEQYTENILEYIKNSL
;
A
#
# COMPACT_ATOMS: atom_id res chain seq x y z
N MET A 1 -7.88 18.66 -29.70
CA MET A 1 -6.63 18.27 -28.99
C MET A 1 -6.57 19.06 -27.70
N ILE A 2 -6.57 18.40 -26.55
CA ILE A 2 -6.44 19.07 -25.24
C ILE A 2 -4.98 19.54 -25.15
N ASN A 3 -4.78 20.81 -24.84
CA ASN A 3 -3.43 21.35 -24.63
C ASN A 3 -2.83 20.68 -23.39
N PRO A 4 -1.73 19.89 -23.48
CA PRO A 4 -1.19 19.13 -22.36
C PRO A 4 -0.71 20.01 -21.17
N ASN A 5 -0.59 21.32 -21.39
CA ASN A 5 -0.26 22.29 -20.35
C ASN A 5 -1.46 22.78 -19.52
N LYS A 6 -2.66 22.22 -19.69
CA LYS A 6 -3.89 22.75 -19.10
C LYS A 6 -4.75 21.70 -18.39
N ILE A 7 -4.14 20.77 -17.65
CA ILE A 7 -4.90 19.93 -16.71
C ILE A 7 -5.39 20.85 -15.59
N LYS A 8 -6.70 20.94 -15.42
CA LYS A 8 -7.36 21.74 -14.38
C LYS A 8 -8.15 20.90 -13.40
N LYS A 9 -8.63 19.74 -13.86
CA LYS A 9 -9.52 18.91 -13.05
C LYS A 9 -9.31 17.43 -13.29
N ILE A 10 -9.12 16.67 -12.20
CA ILE A 10 -8.88 15.21 -12.20
C ILE A 10 -9.96 14.52 -11.39
N ALA A 11 -10.55 13.44 -11.95
CA ALA A 11 -11.40 12.53 -11.20
C ALA A 11 -10.57 11.40 -10.63
N ILE A 12 -10.81 11.03 -9.36
CA ILE A 12 -10.25 9.84 -8.73
C ILE A 12 -11.37 8.85 -8.44
N LEU A 13 -11.25 7.62 -8.95
CA LEU A 13 -12.15 6.52 -8.63
C LEU A 13 -11.48 5.61 -7.60
N HIS A 14 -12.07 5.47 -6.41
CA HIS A 14 -11.59 4.59 -5.36
C HIS A 14 -12.77 3.90 -4.66
N PRO A 15 -12.77 2.56 -4.49
CA PRO A 15 -13.94 1.85 -3.97
C PRO A 15 -14.37 2.26 -2.58
N THR A 16 -13.41 2.46 -1.65
CA THR A 16 -13.68 2.68 -0.23
C THR A 16 -12.70 3.68 0.38
N PHE A 17 -12.98 4.98 0.22
CA PHE A 17 -12.09 6.04 0.72
C PHE A 17 -12.20 6.27 2.25
N GLY A 18 -13.26 5.78 2.88
CA GLY A 18 -13.54 5.97 4.31
C GLY A 18 -12.65 5.19 5.29
N TYR A 19 -11.56 4.60 4.85
CA TYR A 19 -10.58 3.93 5.72
C TYR A 19 -9.26 4.68 5.77
N ASN A 20 -8.51 4.54 6.88
CA ASN A 20 -7.15 5.06 7.01
C ASN A 20 -6.14 3.98 6.61
N GLY A 21 -6.04 3.71 5.31
CA GLY A 21 -5.07 2.77 4.72
C GLY A 21 -3.99 3.49 3.93
N GLY A 22 -2.94 2.76 3.54
CA GLY A 22 -1.85 3.34 2.75
C GLY A 22 -2.30 3.91 1.40
N ALA A 23 -3.21 3.22 0.69
CA ALA A 23 -3.74 3.70 -0.58
C ALA A 23 -4.57 4.99 -0.42
N GLU A 24 -5.42 5.04 0.60
CA GLU A 24 -6.26 6.20 0.92
C GLU A 24 -5.42 7.42 1.32
N ASN A 25 -4.33 7.20 2.05
CA ASN A 25 -3.40 8.27 2.43
C ASN A 25 -2.63 8.79 1.20
N VAL A 26 -2.19 7.93 0.28
CA VAL A 26 -1.59 8.36 -0.99
C VAL A 26 -2.57 9.20 -1.81
N ILE A 27 -3.85 8.80 -1.90
CA ILE A 27 -4.88 9.56 -2.63
C ILE A 27 -5.09 10.94 -1.99
N LEU A 28 -5.19 11.01 -0.66
CA LEU A 28 -5.36 12.28 0.05
C LEU A 28 -4.17 13.21 -0.16
N ALA A 29 -2.96 12.69 -0.03
CA ALA A 29 -1.72 13.44 -0.27
C ALA A 29 -1.65 13.94 -1.71
N THR A 30 -2.02 13.11 -2.69
CA THR A 30 -2.09 13.49 -4.11
C THR A 30 -3.09 14.62 -4.33
N ALA A 31 -4.30 14.50 -3.79
CA ALA A 31 -5.33 15.53 -3.93
C ALA A 31 -4.91 16.86 -3.31
N GLN A 32 -4.21 16.83 -2.18
CA GLN A 32 -3.66 18.01 -1.53
C GLN A 32 -2.54 18.66 -2.36
N SER A 33 -1.60 17.88 -2.87
CA SER A 33 -0.51 18.40 -3.73
C SER A 33 -1.06 18.96 -5.05
N LEU A 34 -2.08 18.33 -5.65
CA LEU A 34 -2.78 18.85 -6.83
C LEU A 34 -3.47 20.20 -6.56
N HIS A 35 -4.13 20.32 -5.40
CA HIS A 35 -4.76 21.59 -4.99
C HIS A 35 -3.73 22.72 -4.85
N ASN A 36 -2.56 22.45 -4.26
CA ASN A 36 -1.49 23.44 -4.08
C ASN A 36 -0.97 24.03 -5.41
N ILE A 37 -1.19 23.34 -6.52
CA ILE A 37 -0.84 23.78 -7.88
C ILE A 37 -2.07 24.11 -8.74
N ASN A 38 -3.22 24.42 -8.07
CA ASN A 38 -4.48 24.81 -8.69
C ASN A 38 -5.12 23.77 -9.64
N ILE A 39 -4.97 22.48 -9.33
CA ILE A 39 -5.70 21.40 -10.01
C ILE A 39 -6.79 20.88 -9.08
N GLU A 40 -8.04 21.00 -9.49
CA GLU A 40 -9.19 20.47 -8.76
C GLU A 40 -9.20 18.95 -8.78
N THR A 41 -9.58 18.33 -7.65
CA THR A 41 -9.68 16.88 -7.54
C THR A 41 -11.01 16.48 -6.91
N ASP A 42 -11.76 15.63 -7.61
CA ASP A 42 -13.01 15.06 -7.13
C ASP A 42 -12.86 13.53 -6.96
N ILE A 43 -13.33 12.99 -5.83
CA ILE A 43 -13.20 11.58 -5.48
C ILE A 43 -14.55 10.87 -5.56
N TYR A 44 -14.67 9.87 -6.42
CA TYR A 44 -15.83 8.99 -6.54
C TYR A 44 -15.60 7.72 -5.75
N THR A 45 -16.43 7.46 -4.71
CA THR A 45 -16.22 6.36 -3.77
C THR A 45 -17.54 5.85 -3.20
N TYR A 46 -17.57 4.57 -2.79
CA TYR A 46 -18.72 4.02 -2.06
C TYR A 46 -18.78 4.52 -0.60
N LYS A 47 -17.61 4.59 0.07
CA LYS A 47 -17.52 5.03 1.45
C LYS A 47 -16.73 6.32 1.55
N LEU A 48 -17.39 7.38 1.98
CA LEU A 48 -16.80 8.70 2.20
C LEU A 48 -15.81 8.67 3.37
N ARG A 49 -14.80 9.53 3.31
CA ARG A 49 -13.85 9.78 4.38
C ARG A 49 -14.28 11.02 5.16
N GLU A 50 -14.28 10.91 6.48
CA GLU A 50 -14.49 12.05 7.38
C GLU A 50 -13.21 12.89 7.51
N ASN A 51 -13.36 14.14 7.93
CA ASN A 51 -12.25 15.06 8.24
C ASN A 51 -11.23 15.23 7.08
N ILE A 52 -11.73 15.48 5.87
CA ILE A 52 -10.89 15.89 4.74
C ILE A 52 -10.97 17.40 4.50
N PRO A 53 -9.96 18.01 3.84
CA PRO A 53 -10.01 19.42 3.45
C PRO A 53 -11.23 19.73 2.57
N ASN A 54 -11.86 20.89 2.78
CA ASN A 54 -13.10 21.31 2.10
C ASN A 54 -12.96 21.47 0.58
N TYR A 55 -11.75 21.66 0.07
CA TYR A 55 -11.49 21.76 -1.37
C TYR A 55 -11.49 20.40 -2.08
N ILE A 56 -11.50 19.28 -1.36
CA ILE A 56 -11.64 17.93 -1.93
C ILE A 56 -13.10 17.53 -1.87
N LYS A 57 -13.75 17.44 -3.04
CA LYS A 57 -15.13 16.97 -3.13
C LYS A 57 -15.18 15.45 -3.20
N GLN A 58 -16.04 14.84 -2.43
CA GLN A 58 -16.33 13.41 -2.46
C GLN A 58 -17.75 13.19 -3.00
N PHE A 59 -17.85 12.27 -3.96
CA PHE A 59 -19.14 11.82 -4.52
C PHE A 59 -19.38 10.38 -4.12
N GLN A 60 -20.41 10.15 -3.31
CA GLN A 60 -20.80 8.80 -2.97
C GLN A 60 -21.37 8.07 -4.19
N THR A 61 -20.78 6.95 -4.54
CA THR A 61 -21.16 6.12 -5.67
C THR A 61 -21.17 4.65 -5.30
N ASP A 62 -22.10 3.90 -5.86
CA ASP A 62 -22.23 2.47 -5.55
C ASP A 62 -21.16 1.62 -6.25
N ILE A 63 -19.87 1.89 -5.99
CA ILE A 63 -18.73 1.10 -6.51
C ILE A 63 -18.58 -0.17 -5.67
N VAL A 64 -19.61 -1.02 -5.71
CA VAL A 64 -19.65 -2.31 -5.01
C VAL A 64 -20.06 -3.43 -5.98
N LEU A 65 -19.52 -4.64 -5.79
CA LEU A 65 -19.81 -5.79 -6.65
C LEU A 65 -21.24 -6.31 -6.46
N ASN A 66 -22.21 -5.53 -6.91
CA ASN A 66 -23.62 -5.89 -6.97
C ASN A 66 -24.14 -5.69 -8.39
N PRO A 67 -24.43 -6.75 -9.17
CA PRO A 67 -24.91 -6.64 -10.55
C PRO A 67 -26.17 -5.81 -10.72
N LEU A 68 -27.06 -5.75 -9.71
CA LEU A 68 -28.32 -5.02 -9.76
C LEU A 68 -28.15 -3.51 -9.89
N ILE A 69 -26.97 -2.98 -9.50
CA ILE A 69 -26.70 -1.53 -9.53
C ILE A 69 -25.69 -1.14 -10.62
N PHE A 70 -25.14 -2.10 -11.36
CA PHE A 70 -24.10 -1.82 -12.37
C PHE A 70 -24.58 -0.81 -13.42
N ASP A 71 -25.80 -0.96 -13.92
CA ASP A 71 -26.38 -0.06 -14.94
C ASP A 71 -26.51 1.37 -14.39
N LYS A 72 -27.06 1.54 -13.21
CA LYS A 72 -27.22 2.86 -12.56
C LYS A 72 -25.87 3.54 -12.33
N THR A 73 -24.93 2.81 -11.74
CA THR A 73 -23.59 3.34 -11.41
C THR A 73 -22.78 3.66 -12.67
N SER A 74 -22.85 2.81 -13.71
CA SER A 74 -22.15 3.06 -14.96
C SER A 74 -22.67 4.28 -15.71
N LYS A 75 -23.99 4.49 -15.77
CA LYS A 75 -24.63 5.69 -16.34
C LYS A 75 -24.24 6.95 -15.57
N TYR A 76 -24.28 6.90 -14.24
CA TYR A 76 -23.87 8.01 -13.39
C TYR A 76 -22.40 8.40 -13.65
N LEU A 77 -21.47 7.44 -13.59
CA LEU A 77 -20.06 7.68 -13.84
C LEU A 77 -19.80 8.17 -15.29
N ALA A 78 -20.43 7.56 -16.30
CA ALA A 78 -20.28 7.97 -17.69
C ALA A 78 -20.70 9.42 -17.93
N ASN A 79 -21.76 9.90 -17.26
CA ASN A 79 -22.25 11.28 -17.40
C ASN A 79 -21.40 12.31 -16.66
N ASN A 80 -20.72 11.92 -15.58
CA ASN A 80 -19.94 12.86 -14.77
C ASN A 80 -18.46 12.89 -15.19
N LEU A 81 -17.86 11.73 -15.51
CA LEU A 81 -16.42 11.63 -15.81
C LEU A 81 -16.00 12.36 -17.10
N ILE A 82 -16.92 12.66 -18.01
CA ILE A 82 -16.63 13.45 -19.23
C ILE A 82 -16.20 14.90 -18.94
N ASN A 83 -16.45 15.39 -17.74
CA ASN A 83 -16.16 16.78 -17.33
C ASN A 83 -14.76 16.97 -16.73
N TYR A 84 -13.89 15.98 -16.81
CA TYR A 84 -12.53 16.02 -16.28
C TYR A 84 -11.49 16.00 -17.40
N ASP A 85 -10.26 16.38 -17.07
CA ASP A 85 -9.15 16.35 -18.02
C ASP A 85 -8.45 14.99 -18.01
N ALA A 86 -8.47 14.29 -16.85
CA ALA A 86 -7.94 12.94 -16.67
C ALA A 86 -8.70 12.20 -15.58
N ILE A 87 -8.61 10.86 -15.61
CA ILE A 87 -9.24 9.97 -14.64
C ILE A 87 -8.16 9.09 -14.02
N LEU A 88 -7.97 9.19 -12.69
CA LEU A 88 -7.14 8.28 -11.90
C LEU A 88 -8.02 7.19 -11.28
N ILE A 89 -7.62 5.94 -11.44
CA ILE A 89 -8.36 4.78 -10.94
C ILE A 89 -7.47 4.09 -9.91
N HIS A 90 -8.02 3.82 -8.73
CA HIS A 90 -7.29 3.12 -7.65
C HIS A 90 -8.06 1.89 -7.19
N ASN A 91 -7.35 0.82 -6.95
CA ASN A 91 -7.83 -0.42 -6.35
C ASN A 91 -8.98 -1.12 -7.10
N PHE A 92 -9.07 -2.43 -6.88
CA PHE A 92 -10.21 -3.25 -7.25
C PHE A 92 -11.39 -2.97 -6.29
N PRO A 93 -12.66 -2.85 -6.75
CA PRO A 93 -13.15 -3.11 -8.11
C PRO A 93 -13.35 -1.84 -8.98
N ALA A 94 -12.66 -0.72 -8.75
CA ALA A 94 -12.85 0.51 -9.53
C ALA A 94 -12.58 0.30 -11.04
N THR A 95 -11.68 -0.62 -11.40
CA THR A 95 -11.42 -1.06 -12.77
C THR A 95 -12.68 -1.54 -13.49
N ILE A 96 -13.50 -2.36 -12.81
CA ILE A 96 -14.77 -2.87 -13.36
C ILE A 96 -15.73 -1.71 -13.65
N PHE A 97 -15.91 -0.81 -12.67
CA PHE A 97 -16.86 0.30 -12.80
C PHE A 97 -16.43 1.31 -13.86
N TYR A 98 -15.12 1.57 -13.96
CA TYR A 98 -14.62 2.37 -15.09
C TYR A 98 -14.91 1.72 -16.45
N GLY A 99 -14.65 0.42 -16.59
CA GLY A 99 -14.93 -0.31 -17.82
C GLY A 99 -16.41 -0.28 -18.21
N LEU A 100 -17.30 -0.42 -17.25
CA LEU A 100 -18.76 -0.28 -17.46
C LEU A 100 -19.14 1.14 -17.87
N ALA A 101 -18.60 2.16 -17.20
CA ALA A 101 -18.85 3.57 -17.54
C ALA A 101 -18.30 3.92 -18.93
N HIS A 102 -17.13 3.41 -19.29
CA HIS A 102 -16.56 3.59 -20.63
C HIS A 102 -17.48 3.00 -21.72
N ASN A 103 -18.00 1.80 -21.51
CA ASN A 103 -18.93 1.18 -22.47
C ASN A 103 -20.24 1.97 -22.57
N GLU A 104 -20.76 2.47 -21.45
CA GLU A 104 -21.97 3.28 -21.43
C GLU A 104 -21.78 4.64 -22.13
N ALA A 105 -20.65 5.31 -21.90
CA ALA A 105 -20.30 6.53 -22.62
C ALA A 105 -20.23 6.28 -24.13
N LYS A 106 -19.58 5.19 -24.56
CA LYS A 106 -19.49 4.81 -25.98
C LYS A 106 -20.84 4.55 -26.61
N LYS A 107 -21.79 3.88 -25.92
CA LYS A 107 -23.18 3.68 -26.41
C LYS A 107 -23.89 5.01 -26.68
N ASN A 108 -23.59 6.04 -25.89
CA ASN A 108 -24.18 7.38 -26.01
C ASN A 108 -23.34 8.33 -26.87
N ASN A 109 -22.41 7.81 -27.68
CA ASN A 109 -21.50 8.59 -28.54
C ASN A 109 -20.67 9.63 -27.74
N LYS A 110 -20.37 9.36 -26.48
CA LYS A 110 -19.53 10.18 -25.62
C LYS A 110 -18.15 9.53 -25.48
N LYS A 111 -17.11 10.36 -25.38
CA LYS A 111 -15.74 9.94 -25.15
C LYS A 111 -15.31 10.38 -23.75
N LEU A 112 -14.88 9.45 -22.91
CA LEU A 112 -14.26 9.74 -21.62
C LEU A 112 -12.84 10.29 -21.81
N PRO A 113 -12.34 11.12 -20.87
CA PRO A 113 -10.95 11.52 -20.81
C PRO A 113 -10.02 10.32 -20.68
N LYS A 114 -8.72 10.54 -20.92
CA LYS A 114 -7.70 9.52 -20.70
C LYS A 114 -7.70 9.03 -19.26
N SER A 115 -7.53 7.74 -19.10
CA SER A 115 -7.63 7.05 -17.84
C SER A 115 -6.30 6.39 -17.45
N PHE A 116 -5.95 6.50 -16.17
CA PHE A 116 -4.72 6.03 -15.58
C PHE A 116 -5.06 5.19 -14.36
N TRP A 117 -4.69 3.92 -14.40
CA TRP A 117 -4.91 3.04 -13.26
C TRP A 117 -3.64 2.95 -12.41
N TYR A 118 -3.65 3.56 -11.22
CA TYR A 118 -2.62 3.35 -10.23
C TYR A 118 -2.90 2.03 -9.48
N CYS A 119 -2.24 0.99 -9.91
CA CYS A 119 -2.41 -0.35 -9.37
C CYS A 119 -1.50 -0.55 -8.15
N HIS A 120 -2.10 -0.61 -6.95
CA HIS A 120 -1.36 -0.94 -5.73
C HIS A 120 -0.97 -2.42 -5.68
N GLU A 121 -1.85 -3.29 -6.14
CA GLU A 121 -1.66 -4.73 -6.38
C GLU A 121 -2.86 -5.27 -7.17
N PRO A 122 -2.66 -6.17 -8.15
CA PRO A 122 -3.77 -6.96 -8.68
C PRO A 122 -4.50 -7.68 -7.54
N SER A 123 -5.83 -7.80 -7.62
CA SER A 123 -6.60 -8.37 -6.51
C SER A 123 -6.11 -9.76 -6.12
N VAL A 124 -5.39 -9.85 -5.01
CA VAL A 124 -4.87 -11.12 -4.47
C VAL A 124 -6.00 -12.12 -4.24
N ARG A 125 -7.19 -11.63 -3.88
CA ARG A 125 -8.37 -12.48 -3.67
C ARG A 125 -8.83 -13.18 -4.96
N LEU A 126 -8.64 -12.53 -6.10
CA LEU A 126 -9.04 -13.08 -7.41
C LEU A 126 -7.91 -13.88 -8.05
N TYR A 127 -6.70 -13.37 -8.04
CA TYR A 127 -5.58 -13.89 -8.82
C TYR A 127 -4.55 -14.67 -8.00
N GLY A 128 -4.70 -14.67 -6.68
CA GLY A 128 -3.72 -15.24 -5.75
C GLY A 128 -2.45 -14.40 -5.65
N ASN A 129 -1.62 -14.77 -4.71
CA ASN A 129 -0.22 -14.33 -4.64
C ASN A 129 0.68 -15.49 -5.11
N ASP A 130 1.95 -15.19 -5.36
CA ASP A 130 2.98 -16.20 -5.60
C ASP A 130 3.13 -17.16 -4.40
N ASP A 131 2.59 -16.77 -3.23
CA ASP A 131 2.54 -17.59 -2.03
C ASP A 131 1.46 -18.68 -2.14
N LYS A 132 1.89 -19.94 -2.11
CA LYS A 132 1.07 -21.16 -2.19
C LYS A 132 -0.07 -21.22 -1.15
N SER A 133 -0.02 -20.39 -0.09
CA SER A 133 -1.00 -20.38 0.99
C SER A 133 -2.41 -19.95 0.56
N TYR A 134 -2.55 -19.17 -0.53
CA TYR A 134 -3.83 -18.70 -1.06
C TYR A 134 -4.56 -19.70 -1.96
N LYS A 135 -3.88 -20.72 -2.51
CA LYS A 135 -4.50 -21.72 -3.41
C LYS A 135 -5.61 -22.55 -2.74
N LYS A 136 -5.62 -22.62 -1.41
CA LYS A 136 -6.61 -23.44 -0.66
C LYS A 136 -8.00 -22.80 -0.52
N LEU A 137 -8.12 -21.47 -0.71
CA LEU A 137 -9.38 -20.72 -0.62
C LEU A 137 -10.17 -20.69 -1.94
N GLN A 138 -9.59 -21.09 -3.06
CA GLN A 138 -10.19 -20.99 -4.39
C GLN A 138 -11.30 -22.01 -4.66
N LYS A 139 -11.40 -23.12 -3.91
CA LYS A 139 -12.27 -24.25 -4.27
C LYS A 139 -13.78 -24.03 -4.11
N THR A 140 -14.25 -23.05 -3.36
CA THR A 140 -15.67 -22.86 -3.04
C THR A 140 -16.35 -21.66 -3.71
N TRP A 141 -15.62 -20.82 -4.48
CA TRP A 141 -16.13 -19.58 -5.10
C TRP A 141 -15.99 -19.56 -6.64
N ASP A 142 -15.90 -20.71 -7.29
CA ASP A 142 -15.37 -20.80 -8.66
C ASP A 142 -16.16 -20.04 -9.74
N ILE A 143 -17.48 -19.93 -9.65
CA ILE A 143 -18.28 -19.27 -10.72
C ILE A 143 -18.27 -17.75 -10.54
N ILE A 144 -18.56 -17.26 -9.33
CA ILE A 144 -18.59 -15.81 -9.03
C ILE A 144 -17.19 -15.22 -9.19
N ALA A 145 -16.16 -15.92 -8.70
CA ALA A 145 -14.78 -15.47 -8.84
C ALA A 145 -14.35 -15.38 -10.32
N ARG A 146 -14.65 -16.40 -11.15
CA ARG A 146 -14.35 -16.39 -12.58
C ARG A 146 -15.09 -15.29 -13.33
N TRP A 147 -16.36 -15.08 -13.02
CA TRP A 147 -17.14 -13.98 -13.58
C TRP A 147 -16.54 -12.61 -13.17
N THR A 148 -16.20 -12.42 -11.90
CA THR A 148 -15.57 -11.21 -11.41
C THR A 148 -14.20 -10.97 -12.05
N MET A 149 -13.36 -12.00 -12.17
CA MET A 149 -12.06 -11.94 -12.87
C MET A 149 -12.24 -11.51 -14.34
N ARG A 150 -13.26 -12.03 -15.02
CA ARG A 150 -13.56 -11.63 -16.40
C ARG A 150 -13.95 -10.17 -16.49
N LEU A 151 -14.82 -9.70 -15.60
CA LEU A 151 -15.21 -8.29 -15.56
C LEU A 151 -14.03 -7.37 -15.24
N ASP A 152 -13.18 -7.76 -14.31
CA ASP A 152 -11.99 -6.99 -13.95
C ASP A 152 -11.00 -6.87 -15.12
N LYS A 153 -10.75 -7.97 -15.83
CA LYS A 153 -9.90 -7.96 -17.04
C LYS A 153 -10.51 -7.09 -18.15
N LEU A 154 -11.81 -7.25 -18.42
CA LEU A 154 -12.51 -6.41 -19.40
C LEU A 154 -12.50 -4.93 -19.01
N GLY A 155 -12.62 -4.62 -17.73
CA GLY A 155 -12.48 -3.24 -17.22
C GLY A 155 -11.06 -2.70 -17.40
N ALA A 156 -10.06 -3.49 -17.03
CA ALA A 156 -8.65 -3.12 -17.20
C ALA A 156 -8.27 -2.90 -18.68
N GLU A 157 -8.85 -3.64 -19.63
CA GLU A 157 -8.64 -3.45 -21.08
C GLU A 157 -9.13 -2.08 -21.58
N LYS A 158 -10.10 -1.45 -20.92
CA LYS A 158 -10.64 -0.13 -21.29
C LYS A 158 -9.83 1.02 -20.75
N ILE A 159 -8.94 0.77 -19.80
CA ILE A 159 -8.07 1.78 -19.21
C ILE A 159 -6.91 2.08 -20.17
N ASP A 160 -6.62 3.34 -20.44
CA ASP A 160 -5.58 3.73 -21.38
C ASP A 160 -4.19 3.36 -20.87
N TYR A 161 -3.85 3.73 -19.63
CA TYR A 161 -2.52 3.60 -19.06
C TYR A 161 -2.54 2.97 -17.68
N ILE A 162 -1.49 2.19 -17.36
CA ILE A 162 -1.36 1.56 -16.04
C ILE A 162 -0.08 2.04 -15.37
N ILE A 163 -0.19 2.38 -14.09
CA ILE A 163 0.91 2.76 -13.21
C ILE A 163 1.00 1.70 -12.11
N ALA A 164 2.21 1.20 -11.88
CA ALA A 164 2.50 0.24 -10.82
C ALA A 164 3.25 0.95 -9.67
N ASN A 165 3.00 0.57 -8.45
CA ASN A 165 3.70 1.10 -7.28
C ASN A 165 5.11 0.49 -7.05
N SER A 166 5.52 -0.49 -7.87
CA SER A 166 6.80 -1.19 -7.80
C SER A 166 7.04 -2.03 -9.05
N GLU A 167 8.26 -2.42 -9.35
CA GLU A 167 8.57 -3.39 -10.40
C GLU A 167 7.92 -4.76 -10.11
N ARG A 168 7.86 -5.14 -8.82
CA ARG A 168 7.11 -6.32 -8.40
C ARG A 168 5.65 -6.26 -8.84
N THR A 169 4.96 -5.15 -8.58
CA THR A 169 3.56 -4.96 -9.00
C THR A 169 3.42 -4.87 -10.52
N LYS A 170 4.36 -4.23 -11.23
CA LYS A 170 4.42 -4.20 -12.70
C LYS A 170 4.49 -5.62 -13.28
N ASN A 171 5.35 -6.48 -12.72
CA ASN A 171 5.43 -7.88 -13.12
C ASN A 171 4.13 -8.66 -12.84
N ALA A 172 3.45 -8.38 -11.72
CA ALA A 172 2.14 -8.94 -11.43
C ALA A 172 1.07 -8.47 -12.42
N ILE A 173 1.06 -7.20 -12.82
CA ILE A 173 0.18 -6.65 -13.85
C ILE A 173 0.41 -7.35 -15.19
N LYS A 174 1.67 -7.51 -15.60
CA LYS A 174 2.03 -8.22 -16.84
C LYS A 174 1.51 -9.65 -16.82
N ARG A 175 1.70 -10.36 -15.71
CA ARG A 175 1.23 -11.76 -15.55
C ARG A 175 -0.29 -11.86 -15.58
N VAL A 176 -1.02 -10.96 -14.90
CA VAL A 176 -2.48 -11.06 -14.74
C VAL A 176 -3.24 -10.51 -15.93
N TYR A 177 -2.84 -9.33 -16.43
CA TYR A 177 -3.57 -8.58 -17.46
C TYR A 177 -2.88 -8.57 -18.81
N ASN A 178 -1.66 -9.11 -18.91
CA ASN A 178 -0.81 -9.04 -20.11
C ASN A 178 -0.61 -7.61 -20.64
N ARG A 179 -0.46 -6.64 -19.73
CA ARG A 179 -0.29 -5.22 -20.04
C ARG A 179 1.00 -4.67 -19.42
N GLU A 180 1.57 -3.67 -20.08
CA GLU A 180 2.70 -2.91 -19.55
C GLU A 180 2.21 -1.85 -18.56
N ALA A 181 3.07 -1.51 -17.60
CA ALA A 181 2.84 -0.46 -16.62
C ALA A 181 4.09 0.40 -16.42
N LYS A 182 3.91 1.70 -16.19
CA LYS A 182 4.96 2.60 -15.71
C LYS A 182 5.09 2.45 -14.22
N VAL A 183 6.31 2.32 -13.70
CA VAL A 183 6.52 2.34 -12.25
C VAL A 183 6.62 3.79 -11.77
N ILE A 184 5.80 4.13 -10.77
CA ILE A 184 5.87 5.36 -9.99
C ILE A 184 5.68 4.96 -8.53
N TYR A 185 6.72 5.12 -7.71
CA TYR A 185 6.66 4.75 -6.29
C TYR A 185 5.68 5.63 -5.52
N PRO A 186 4.95 5.08 -4.53
CA PRO A 186 3.97 5.85 -3.76
C PRO A 186 4.66 6.79 -2.77
N CYS A 187 3.96 7.87 -2.40
CA CYS A 187 4.41 8.81 -1.39
C CYS A 187 3.97 8.43 0.03
N ILE A 188 4.58 9.07 1.01
CA ILE A 188 4.11 9.14 2.40
C ILE A 188 3.87 10.60 2.79
N THR A 189 3.04 10.81 3.83
CA THR A 189 2.69 12.16 4.30
C THR A 189 3.66 12.74 5.32
N GLN A 190 4.61 11.94 5.82
CA GLN A 190 5.62 12.40 6.76
C GLN A 190 6.76 13.06 5.99
N ASN A 191 7.05 14.33 6.31
CA ASN A 191 8.08 15.12 5.60
C ASN A 191 9.33 15.38 6.43
N ASP A 192 9.28 15.15 7.76
CA ASP A 192 10.39 15.48 8.65
C ASP A 192 11.12 14.21 9.09
N ILE A 193 12.45 14.22 8.93
CA ILE A 193 13.34 13.21 9.49
C ILE A 193 13.59 13.59 10.95
N ILE A 194 13.25 12.66 11.85
CA ILE A 194 13.48 12.90 13.28
C ILE A 194 14.85 12.39 13.74
N PRO A 195 15.50 13.02 14.72
CA PRO A 195 16.80 12.57 15.24
C PRO A 195 16.74 11.14 15.78
N ILE A 196 17.84 10.40 15.67
CA ILE A 196 17.93 9.01 16.13
C ILE A 196 17.83 8.97 17.66
N ALA A 197 16.83 8.24 18.17
CA ALA A 197 16.67 7.97 19.59
C ALA A 197 17.35 6.66 20.02
N LYS A 198 17.50 6.50 21.36
CA LYS A 198 17.94 5.25 21.94
C LYS A 198 16.92 4.13 21.64
N SER A 199 17.39 3.01 21.16
CA SER A 199 16.53 1.86 20.85
C SER A 199 16.15 1.09 22.12
N GLU A 200 14.87 0.71 22.26
CA GLU A 200 14.28 0.07 23.42
C GLU A 200 13.54 -1.24 23.09
N HIS A 201 13.05 -1.38 21.86
CA HIS A 201 12.19 -2.50 21.45
C HIS A 201 12.30 -2.77 19.93
N PHE A 202 11.79 -3.91 19.48
CA PHE A 202 11.44 -4.13 18.07
C PHE A 202 9.98 -3.77 17.82
N ILE A 203 9.63 -3.44 16.58
CA ILE A 203 8.26 -3.08 16.24
C ILE A 203 7.81 -3.75 14.94
N TYR A 204 6.53 -4.07 14.88
CA TYR A 204 5.76 -4.30 13.65
C TYR A 204 4.62 -3.30 13.59
N VAL A 205 4.37 -2.72 12.41
CA VAL A 205 3.22 -1.83 12.15
C VAL A 205 2.49 -2.31 10.91
N GLY A 206 1.20 -2.64 11.06
CA GLY A 206 0.37 -3.05 9.93
C GLY A 206 -0.81 -3.93 10.31
N ARG A 207 -1.57 -4.38 9.30
CA ARG A 207 -2.73 -5.26 9.51
C ARG A 207 -2.28 -6.64 10.02
N LEU A 208 -3.01 -7.15 11.03
CA LEU A 208 -2.74 -8.50 11.58
C LEU A 208 -3.49 -9.56 10.77
N GLU A 209 -3.00 -9.81 9.56
CA GLU A 209 -3.55 -10.78 8.62
C GLU A 209 -2.51 -11.86 8.29
N LYS A 210 -2.99 -13.06 7.91
CA LYS A 210 -2.11 -14.21 7.63
C LYS A 210 -0.95 -13.89 6.65
N PRO A 211 -1.14 -13.15 5.55
CA PRO A 211 -0.05 -12.85 4.61
C PRO A 211 1.09 -12.01 5.20
N LYS A 212 0.87 -11.38 6.36
CA LYS A 212 1.90 -10.59 7.03
C LYS A 212 2.92 -11.45 7.78
N ASN A 213 2.70 -12.76 7.86
CA ASN A 213 3.65 -13.77 8.37
C ASN A 213 4.23 -13.45 9.77
N LEU A 214 3.42 -12.80 10.63
CA LEU A 214 3.85 -12.41 11.98
C LEU A 214 4.20 -13.59 12.87
N GLU A 215 3.71 -14.78 12.58
CA GLU A 215 4.12 -16.01 13.28
C GLU A 215 5.63 -16.20 13.23
N ASN A 216 6.25 -16.07 12.05
CA ASN A 216 7.70 -16.18 11.90
C ASN A 216 8.42 -15.05 12.64
N GLY A 217 7.89 -13.81 12.61
CA GLY A 217 8.44 -12.69 13.38
C GLY A 217 8.45 -12.95 14.90
N ILE A 218 7.37 -13.52 15.44
CA ILE A 218 7.24 -13.86 16.86
C ILE A 218 8.19 -15.02 17.24
N ILE A 219 8.32 -16.04 16.38
CA ILE A 219 9.24 -17.16 16.61
C ILE A 219 10.69 -16.70 16.55
N ALA A 220 11.06 -15.87 15.58
CA ALA A 220 12.39 -15.29 15.45
C ALA A 220 12.74 -14.43 16.67
N PHE A 221 11.77 -13.63 17.17
CA PHE A 221 11.96 -12.82 18.36
C PHE A 221 12.16 -13.69 19.62
N LYS A 222 11.45 -14.82 19.77
CA LYS A 222 11.74 -15.78 20.85
C LYS A 222 13.18 -16.26 20.78
N ARG A 223 13.66 -16.67 19.60
CA ARG A 223 15.04 -17.14 19.42
C ARG A 223 16.06 -16.02 19.67
N LEU A 224 15.75 -14.76 19.34
CA LEU A 224 16.55 -13.61 19.74
C LEU A 224 16.68 -13.55 21.28
N LEU A 225 15.56 -13.63 22.02
CA LEU A 225 15.56 -13.61 23.49
C LEU A 225 16.40 -14.74 24.10
N GLU A 226 16.49 -15.90 23.45
CA GLU A 226 17.35 -17.01 23.88
C GLU A 226 18.85 -16.69 23.72
N ASN A 227 19.22 -15.80 22.80
CA ASN A 227 20.58 -15.44 22.41
C ASN A 227 21.10 -14.11 22.99
N ILE A 228 20.32 -13.44 23.83
CA ILE A 228 20.69 -12.15 24.46
C ILE A 228 20.49 -12.21 25.98
N GLU A 229 21.17 -11.31 26.72
CA GLU A 229 21.04 -11.20 28.18
C GLU A 229 19.74 -10.53 28.62
N ASP A 230 19.30 -9.47 27.88
CA ASP A 230 18.09 -8.72 28.19
C ASP A 230 16.80 -9.52 27.91
N LYS A 231 16.35 -10.24 28.94
CA LYS A 231 15.10 -11.01 28.88
C LYS A 231 13.85 -10.15 28.99
N ASN A 232 13.99 -8.83 29.23
CA ASN A 232 12.87 -7.88 29.27
C ASN A 232 12.60 -7.17 27.95
N LEU A 233 13.45 -7.36 26.92
CA LEU A 233 13.25 -6.80 25.58
C LEU A 233 11.83 -7.05 25.09
N LYS A 234 11.22 -6.04 24.43
CA LYS A 234 9.84 -6.13 23.91
C LYS A 234 9.81 -6.17 22.39
N PHE A 235 8.79 -6.84 21.87
CA PHE A 235 8.36 -6.71 20.48
C PHE A 235 6.95 -6.12 20.46
N ILE A 236 6.83 -4.89 19.98
CA ILE A 236 5.57 -4.17 19.88
C ILE A 236 4.91 -4.53 18.55
N ILE A 237 3.65 -4.94 18.62
CA ILE A 237 2.82 -5.26 17.44
C ILE A 237 1.68 -4.27 17.39
N ALA A 238 1.79 -3.28 16.50
CA ALA A 238 0.81 -2.24 16.28
C ALA A 238 -0.05 -2.54 15.05
N GLY A 239 -1.36 -2.48 15.23
CA GLY A 239 -2.37 -2.75 14.22
C GLY A 239 -3.47 -3.69 14.71
N LYS A 240 -4.45 -3.94 13.84
CA LYS A 240 -5.58 -4.85 14.08
C LYS A 240 -5.76 -5.82 12.92
N GLY A 241 -6.38 -6.97 13.16
CA GLY A 241 -6.70 -7.94 12.12
C GLY A 241 -7.22 -9.26 12.66
N ARG A 242 -7.73 -10.09 11.76
CA ARG A 242 -8.37 -11.37 12.12
C ARG A 242 -7.40 -12.37 12.76
N HIS A 243 -6.10 -12.17 12.56
CA HIS A 243 -5.05 -13.09 13.04
C HIS A 243 -4.59 -12.80 14.47
N GLU A 244 -4.99 -11.67 15.08
CA GLU A 244 -4.54 -11.21 16.39
C GLU A 244 -4.67 -12.29 17.49
N LYS A 245 -5.86 -12.93 17.60
CA LYS A 245 -6.10 -13.99 18.59
C LYS A 245 -5.11 -15.16 18.44
N LYS A 246 -4.81 -15.54 17.19
CA LYS A 246 -3.87 -16.64 16.90
C LYS A 246 -2.44 -16.26 17.29
N LEU A 247 -2.03 -15.02 17.02
CA LEU A 247 -0.71 -14.51 17.37
C LEU A 247 -0.51 -14.43 18.90
N LYS A 248 -1.53 -13.97 19.64
CA LYS A 248 -1.54 -13.97 21.12
C LYS A 248 -1.40 -15.40 21.67
N ASN A 249 -2.15 -16.34 21.11
CA ASN A 249 -2.08 -17.75 21.52
C ASN A 249 -0.69 -18.36 21.21
N LEU A 250 -0.08 -17.99 20.07
CA LEU A 250 1.27 -18.42 19.73
C LEU A 250 2.28 -17.90 20.76
N ALA A 251 2.28 -16.59 21.07
CA ALA A 251 3.17 -15.99 22.05
C ALA A 251 3.08 -16.67 23.42
N LYS A 252 1.83 -16.98 23.89
CA LYS A 252 1.59 -17.72 25.11
C LYS A 252 2.14 -19.16 25.03
N LYS A 253 1.84 -19.88 23.93
CA LYS A 253 2.29 -21.26 23.73
C LYS A 253 3.80 -21.41 23.79
N ILE A 254 4.55 -20.41 23.27
CA ILE A 254 6.01 -20.44 23.26
C ILE A 254 6.66 -19.69 24.44
N GLY A 255 5.86 -19.22 25.41
CA GLY A 255 6.31 -18.68 26.69
C GLY A 255 6.89 -17.26 26.65
N ILE A 256 6.51 -16.42 25.67
CA ILE A 256 6.99 -15.04 25.52
C ILE A 256 5.86 -14.00 25.54
N GLU A 257 4.68 -14.34 26.06
CA GLU A 257 3.54 -13.42 26.08
C GLU A 257 3.83 -12.11 26.83
N LYS A 258 4.73 -12.15 27.83
CA LYS A 258 5.16 -10.95 28.57
C LYS A 258 6.10 -10.04 27.75
N ASN A 259 6.69 -10.55 26.67
CA ASN A 259 7.60 -9.84 25.79
C ASN A 259 6.91 -9.26 24.55
N ILE A 260 5.69 -9.71 24.23
CA ILE A 260 4.91 -9.22 23.08
C ILE A 260 3.85 -8.23 23.55
N ILE A 261 3.87 -7.02 23.01
CA ILE A 261 2.89 -5.97 23.32
C ILE A 261 2.02 -5.72 22.11
N PHE A 262 0.74 -6.10 22.18
CA PHE A 262 -0.26 -5.79 21.15
C PHE A 262 -0.89 -4.43 21.45
N LYS A 263 -0.53 -3.39 20.69
CA LYS A 263 -0.99 -2.01 20.87
C LYS A 263 -2.37 -1.74 20.25
N GLY A 264 -2.82 -2.58 19.31
CA GLY A 264 -4.00 -2.25 18.51
C GLY A 264 -3.69 -1.13 17.50
N TYR A 265 -4.71 -0.31 17.20
CA TYR A 265 -4.53 0.87 16.34
C TYR A 265 -3.80 1.96 17.11
N ILE A 266 -2.83 2.59 16.46
CA ILE A 266 -2.03 3.70 17.01
C ILE A 266 -2.15 4.93 16.10
N SER A 267 -1.98 6.14 16.66
CA SER A 267 -1.93 7.39 15.89
C SER A 267 -0.63 7.50 15.08
N ASP A 268 -0.59 8.43 14.13
CA ASP A 268 0.63 8.67 13.35
C ASP A 268 1.77 9.22 14.23
N GLU A 269 1.46 10.04 15.24
CA GLU A 269 2.45 10.51 16.22
C GLU A 269 2.99 9.36 17.07
N GLU A 270 2.11 8.49 17.59
CA GLU A 270 2.53 7.33 18.36
C GLU A 270 3.36 6.36 17.49
N LYS A 271 2.98 6.21 16.21
CA LYS A 271 3.75 5.41 15.23
C LYS A 271 5.17 5.95 15.06
N LYS A 272 5.31 7.25 14.87
CA LYS A 272 6.62 7.93 14.73
C LYS A 272 7.50 7.70 15.97
N ASP A 273 6.95 7.94 17.18
CA ASP A 273 7.70 7.76 18.43
C ASP A 273 8.14 6.32 18.63
N LEU A 274 7.25 5.37 18.44
CA LEU A 274 7.55 3.94 18.57
C LEU A 274 8.57 3.45 17.53
N LEU A 275 8.47 3.90 16.27
CA LEU A 275 9.46 3.59 15.25
C LEU A 275 10.83 4.17 15.64
N ASN A 276 10.90 5.43 16.05
CA ASN A 276 12.16 6.09 16.42
C ASN A 276 12.89 5.37 17.55
N LYS A 277 12.16 4.89 18.57
CA LYS A 277 12.70 4.13 19.72
C LYS A 277 12.90 2.64 19.43
N SER A 278 12.72 2.20 18.19
CA SER A 278 12.91 0.79 17.82
C SER A 278 14.35 0.48 17.41
N TYR A 279 14.79 -0.73 17.69
CA TYR A 279 15.97 -1.33 17.07
C TYR A 279 15.76 -1.46 15.57
N ALA A 280 14.62 -2.02 15.18
CA ALA A 280 14.16 -2.10 13.79
C ALA A 280 12.65 -2.29 13.71
N LEU A 281 12.08 -1.84 12.58
CA LEU A 281 10.81 -2.32 12.08
C LEU A 281 11.00 -3.74 11.51
N VAL A 282 10.24 -4.70 11.98
CA VAL A 282 10.25 -6.07 11.46
C VAL A 282 9.05 -6.26 10.56
N MET A 283 9.27 -6.41 9.24
CA MET A 283 8.24 -6.69 8.24
C MET A 283 8.35 -8.12 7.72
N PRO A 284 7.80 -9.12 8.42
CA PRO A 284 8.02 -10.52 8.09
C PRO A 284 7.14 -11.03 6.92
N ALA A 285 6.36 -10.16 6.27
CA ALA A 285 5.63 -10.51 5.07
C ALA A 285 6.59 -11.00 3.98
N VAL A 286 6.35 -12.20 3.46
CA VAL A 286 7.20 -12.79 2.41
C VAL A 286 7.19 -11.93 1.16
N SER A 287 6.04 -11.36 0.84
CA SER A 287 5.80 -10.62 -0.40
C SER A 287 4.82 -9.48 -0.12
N GLU A 288 5.37 -8.27 -0.02
CA GLU A 288 4.59 -7.03 0.15
C GLU A 288 4.56 -6.28 -1.19
N PRO A 289 3.41 -5.75 -1.65
CA PRO A 289 3.32 -5.03 -2.94
C PRO A 289 4.30 -3.87 -3.03
N PHE A 290 4.35 -3.02 -2.00
CA PHE A 290 5.39 -2.03 -1.80
C PHE A 290 5.91 -2.12 -0.36
N GLY A 291 5.21 -1.54 0.62
CA GLY A 291 5.61 -1.51 2.02
C GLY A 291 5.91 -0.09 2.50
N LEU A 292 4.93 0.81 2.39
CA LEU A 292 5.05 2.22 2.81
C LEU A 292 5.62 2.39 4.21
N THR A 293 5.29 1.49 5.14
CA THR A 293 5.77 1.55 6.52
C THR A 293 7.31 1.49 6.63
N VAL A 294 8.00 0.92 5.63
CA VAL A 294 9.48 0.93 5.58
C VAL A 294 10.00 2.34 5.32
N ILE A 295 9.37 3.08 4.42
CA ILE A 295 9.74 4.47 4.14
C ILE A 295 9.39 5.35 5.37
N GLU A 296 8.21 5.17 5.97
CA GLU A 296 7.85 5.83 7.24
C GLU A 296 8.86 5.55 8.36
N ALA A 297 9.39 4.32 8.43
CA ALA A 297 10.41 3.96 9.40
C ALA A 297 11.73 4.73 9.15
N LEU A 298 12.18 4.85 7.90
CA LEU A 298 13.38 5.61 7.56
C LEU A 298 13.25 7.09 7.97
N TYR A 299 12.11 7.75 7.69
CA TYR A 299 11.85 9.10 8.17
C TYR A 299 11.81 9.20 9.70
N SER A 300 11.39 8.13 10.36
CA SER A 300 11.39 8.02 11.84
C SER A 300 12.75 7.57 12.40
N SER A 301 13.82 7.61 11.61
CA SER A 301 15.16 7.14 11.99
C SER A 301 15.18 5.71 12.53
N CYS A 302 14.37 4.85 11.93
CA CYS A 302 14.27 3.43 12.22
C CYS A 302 14.63 2.62 10.96
N ILE A 303 15.60 1.73 11.07
CA ILE A 303 15.89 0.76 10.00
C ILE A 303 14.84 -0.34 9.97
N SER A 304 14.80 -1.10 8.89
CA SER A 304 13.84 -2.17 8.72
C SER A 304 14.50 -3.51 8.42
N ILE A 305 13.87 -4.60 8.87
CA ILE A 305 14.17 -5.97 8.43
C ILE A 305 13.06 -6.36 7.46
N ILE A 306 13.40 -6.55 6.19
CA ILE A 306 12.43 -6.69 5.08
C ILE A 306 12.69 -7.96 4.26
N SER A 307 11.66 -8.41 3.54
CA SER A 307 11.81 -9.47 2.54
C SER A 307 12.51 -8.94 1.29
N ASN A 308 13.43 -9.73 0.73
CA ASN A 308 14.02 -9.50 -0.58
C ASN A 308 13.02 -9.67 -1.74
N LEU A 309 11.79 -10.15 -1.47
CA LEU A 309 10.69 -10.29 -2.42
C LEU A 309 9.64 -9.16 -2.29
N SER A 310 9.81 -8.21 -1.39
CA SER A 310 8.91 -7.05 -1.24
C SER A 310 9.20 -5.98 -2.29
N GLY A 311 8.16 -5.21 -2.69
CA GLY A 311 8.35 -4.11 -3.66
C GLY A 311 9.27 -3.01 -3.15
N VAL A 312 9.27 -2.73 -1.84
CA VAL A 312 10.16 -1.71 -1.24
C VAL A 312 11.63 -2.11 -1.28
N TYR A 313 11.93 -3.40 -1.45
CA TYR A 313 13.31 -3.87 -1.59
C TYR A 313 14.06 -3.16 -2.72
N GLU A 314 13.36 -2.83 -3.79
CA GLU A 314 13.94 -2.13 -4.96
C GLU A 314 14.63 -0.82 -4.59
N VAL A 315 14.09 -0.11 -3.62
CA VAL A 315 14.53 1.23 -3.20
C VAL A 315 15.19 1.24 -1.82
N ALA A 316 14.89 0.28 -0.94
CA ALA A 316 15.34 0.27 0.44
C ALA A 316 16.41 -0.80 0.76
N LYS A 317 16.84 -1.63 -0.19
CA LYS A 317 17.81 -2.73 0.04
C LYS A 317 19.12 -2.26 0.66
N ASP A 318 19.60 -1.08 0.26
CA ASP A 318 20.87 -0.52 0.75
C ASP A 318 20.73 0.22 2.09
N TYR A 319 19.47 0.36 2.61
CA TYR A 319 19.11 1.10 3.83
C TYR A 319 18.36 0.24 4.84
N SER A 320 18.31 -1.06 4.62
CA SER A 320 17.60 -2.03 5.45
C SER A 320 18.39 -3.34 5.54
N ILE A 321 17.99 -4.20 6.46
CA ILE A 321 18.44 -5.58 6.48
C ILE A 321 17.43 -6.43 5.71
N SER A 322 17.89 -7.20 4.75
CA SER A 322 17.00 -8.06 3.95
C SER A 322 17.32 -9.53 4.13
N CYS A 323 16.28 -10.36 4.21
CA CYS A 323 16.43 -11.82 4.26
C CYS A 323 15.18 -12.52 3.68
N ASP A 324 15.26 -13.84 3.51
CA ASP A 324 14.08 -14.66 3.25
C ASP A 324 13.24 -14.76 4.54
N MET A 325 12.02 -14.25 4.50
CA MET A 325 11.09 -14.25 5.62
C MET A 325 10.47 -15.62 5.93
N ASN A 326 10.67 -16.62 5.07
CA ASN A 326 10.33 -18.01 5.38
C ASN A 326 11.42 -18.71 6.20
N ASP A 327 12.65 -18.21 6.15
CA ASP A 327 13.77 -18.72 6.94
C ASP A 327 13.83 -18.00 8.29
N ILE A 328 13.38 -18.71 9.34
CA ILE A 328 13.34 -18.17 10.69
C ILE A 328 14.75 -17.94 11.25
N ASP A 329 15.74 -18.71 10.84
CA ASP A 329 17.12 -18.58 11.31
C ASP A 329 17.77 -17.32 10.72
N LEU A 330 17.54 -17.03 9.45
CA LEU A 330 17.97 -15.78 8.82
C LEU A 330 17.28 -14.56 9.44
N LEU A 331 15.97 -14.63 9.70
CA LEU A 331 15.23 -13.55 10.36
C LEU A 331 15.75 -13.33 11.79
N THR A 332 15.99 -14.40 12.55
CA THR A 332 16.59 -14.35 13.89
C THR A 332 17.97 -13.70 13.86
N SER A 333 18.84 -14.15 12.96
CA SER A 333 20.21 -13.62 12.81
C SER A 333 20.18 -12.13 12.44
N SER A 334 19.24 -11.70 11.61
CA SER A 334 19.03 -10.29 11.26
C SER A 334 18.63 -9.46 12.48
N MET A 335 17.72 -9.96 13.32
CA MET A 335 17.32 -9.29 14.57
C MET A 335 18.49 -9.22 15.56
N ILE A 336 19.28 -10.28 15.72
CA ILE A 336 20.48 -10.32 16.59
C ILE A 336 21.52 -9.30 16.09
N LYS A 337 21.76 -9.24 14.77
CA LYS A 337 22.69 -8.28 14.15
C LYS A 337 22.35 -6.84 14.50
N VAL A 338 21.08 -6.47 14.36
CA VAL A 338 20.60 -5.11 14.67
C VAL A 338 20.66 -4.81 16.15
N TYR A 339 20.32 -5.77 17.02
CA TYR A 339 20.36 -5.61 18.46
C TYR A 339 21.79 -5.39 18.98
N LYS A 340 22.76 -6.19 18.50
CA LYS A 340 24.15 -6.17 18.95
C LYS A 340 24.97 -5.02 18.35
N ASN A 341 24.66 -4.61 17.10
CA ASN A 341 25.41 -3.57 16.39
C ASN A 341 24.63 -2.25 16.32
N LYS A 342 24.83 -1.39 17.32
CA LYS A 342 24.17 -0.08 17.40
C LYS A 342 24.57 0.87 16.24
N ASN A 343 25.77 0.73 15.69
CA ASN A 343 26.26 1.61 14.63
C ASN A 343 25.55 1.34 13.30
N ILE A 344 25.10 0.11 13.03
CA ILE A 344 24.42 -0.22 11.79
C ILE A 344 23.14 0.63 11.58
N LYS A 345 22.43 0.96 12.68
CA LYS A 345 21.27 1.85 12.61
C LYS A 345 21.67 3.24 12.11
N ILE A 346 22.75 3.80 12.67
CA ILE A 346 23.25 5.13 12.31
C ILE A 346 23.68 5.15 10.85
N GLU A 347 24.51 4.21 10.44
CA GLU A 347 25.04 4.12 9.06
C GLU A 347 23.93 4.02 8.00
N LEU A 348 22.95 3.13 8.23
CA LEU A 348 21.87 2.91 7.28
C LEU A 348 20.90 4.11 7.23
N ILE A 349 20.60 4.76 8.37
CA ILE A 349 19.74 5.94 8.39
C ILE A 349 20.42 7.13 7.71
N GLU A 350 21.69 7.42 8.00
CA GLU A 350 22.41 8.51 7.32
C GLU A 350 22.47 8.27 5.81
N SER A 351 22.73 7.04 5.37
CA SER A 351 22.75 6.68 3.95
C SER A 351 21.39 6.84 3.29
N SER A 352 20.28 6.62 4.02
CA SER A 352 18.92 6.67 3.45
C SER A 352 18.43 8.08 3.15
N LYS A 353 19.01 9.11 3.77
CA LYS A 353 18.54 10.51 3.61
C LYS A 353 18.44 10.95 2.15
N LYS A 354 19.34 10.44 1.29
CA LYS A 354 19.39 10.79 -0.14
C LYS A 354 18.17 10.34 -0.95
N ILE A 355 17.42 9.30 -0.49
CA ILE A 355 16.27 8.80 -1.24
C ILE A 355 14.94 9.30 -0.68
N LEU A 356 14.91 9.89 0.52
CA LEU A 356 13.65 10.21 1.17
C LEU A 356 12.83 11.26 0.39
N ASN A 357 13.49 12.21 -0.25
CA ASN A 357 12.82 13.24 -1.06
C ASN A 357 12.00 12.65 -2.23
N ASP A 358 12.35 11.45 -2.71
CA ASP A 358 11.64 10.78 -3.79
C ASP A 358 10.24 10.28 -3.35
N PHE A 359 9.98 10.24 -2.03
CA PHE A 359 8.73 9.74 -1.45
C PHE A 359 7.84 10.83 -0.87
N THR A 360 8.10 12.10 -1.18
CA THR A 360 7.21 13.20 -0.81
C THR A 360 5.94 13.22 -1.65
N PRO A 361 4.83 13.76 -1.13
CA PRO A 361 3.59 13.93 -1.91
C PRO A 361 3.79 14.78 -3.17
N GLU A 362 4.65 15.80 -3.10
CA GLU A 362 4.96 16.71 -4.20
C GLU A 362 5.65 15.96 -5.33
N GLN A 363 6.73 15.23 -5.03
CA GLN A 363 7.48 14.48 -6.04
C GLN A 363 6.64 13.37 -6.68
N TYR A 364 5.85 12.67 -5.87
CA TYR A 364 4.91 11.67 -6.39
C TYR A 364 3.89 12.30 -7.35
N THR A 365 3.29 13.42 -6.95
CA THR A 365 2.27 14.12 -7.74
C THR A 365 2.87 14.67 -9.04
N GLU A 366 4.09 15.20 -8.99
CA GLU A 366 4.84 15.65 -10.18
C GLU A 366 5.06 14.49 -11.16
N ASN A 367 5.53 13.33 -10.70
CA ASN A 367 5.73 12.14 -11.51
C ASN A 367 4.42 11.65 -12.16
N ILE A 368 3.29 11.68 -11.42
CA ILE A 368 1.97 11.34 -11.95
C ILE A 368 1.54 12.33 -13.03
N LEU A 369 1.67 13.64 -12.78
CA LEU A 369 1.28 14.68 -13.73
C LEU A 369 2.14 14.69 -14.98
N GLU A 370 3.44 14.48 -14.84
CA GLU A 370 4.34 14.35 -16.00
C GLU A 370 3.90 13.17 -16.88
N TYR A 371 3.60 12.02 -16.27
CA TYR A 371 3.14 10.87 -17.03
C TYR A 371 1.79 11.13 -17.70
N ILE A 372 0.85 11.80 -17.02
CA ILE A 372 -0.43 12.19 -17.62
C ILE A 372 -0.19 13.14 -18.81
N LYS A 373 0.59 14.21 -18.62
CA LYS A 373 0.87 15.22 -19.68
C LYS A 373 1.51 14.60 -20.91
N ASN A 374 2.45 13.69 -20.73
CA ASN A 374 3.13 13.00 -21.84
C ASN A 374 2.24 11.97 -22.55
N SER A 375 1.06 11.65 -22.00
CA SER A 375 0.12 10.65 -22.50
C SER A 375 -1.15 11.26 -23.14
N LEU A 376 -1.39 12.57 -22.98
CA LEU A 376 -2.52 13.30 -23.56
C LEU A 376 -2.22 13.76 -24.98
#